data_c0975fc29b05e24a3568ed0177e86a5a
#
_entry.id   c0975fc29b05e24a3568ed0177e86a5a
#
_cell.length_a   1.000
_cell.length_b   1.000
_cell.length_c   1.000
_cell.angle_alpha   90.00
_cell.angle_beta   90.00
_cell.angle_gamma   90.00
#
_symmetry.space_group_name_H-M   'P 1'
#
loop_
_entity.id
_entity.type
_entity.pdbx_description
1 polymer ?
#
loop_
_entity_poly.entity_id
_entity_poly.type
_entity_poly.pdbx_seq_one_letter_code
_entity_poly.pdbx_strand_id
1 'polypeptide(L)'
;MYGVKATFVYSVLTSFVKKDIEILNNMNVSLYQIRSYPYKDFFNFFTNRFIELLKSILFIPKSQIVICWFCDYHGLIPLLLSRIFKKKFVVIVGGYDAVSYKELKYGVFQKRNLRRRIACWIYNHATEIWVVHKSLKYGCNNSKNMLNIDSGIKIFLKNINTEIKEVATGYDFSFWKPTKNRRNKNTILTVANIDNFRTFKRKGLPQFIEL
;
A
#
# COMPACT_ATOMS: atom_id res chain seq x y z
N MET A 1 -9.63 11.67 -28.38
CA MET A 1 -9.51 10.48 -27.47
C MET A 1 -10.04 10.87 -26.10
N TYR A 2 -11.05 10.18 -25.60
CA TYR A 2 -11.48 10.40 -24.21
C TYR A 2 -10.40 9.82 -23.28
N GLY A 3 -9.75 10.69 -22.49
CA GLY A 3 -8.72 10.27 -21.55
C GLY A 3 -9.30 9.31 -20.51
N VAL A 4 -8.48 8.35 -20.02
CA VAL A 4 -8.87 7.43 -18.95
C VAL A 4 -9.13 8.25 -17.68
N LYS A 5 -10.24 7.98 -16.99
CA LYS A 5 -10.57 8.57 -15.68
C LYS A 5 -10.41 7.53 -14.60
N ALA A 6 -9.69 7.85 -13.54
CA ALA A 6 -9.47 6.96 -12.41
C ALA A 6 -9.77 7.64 -11.08
N THR A 7 -10.33 6.89 -10.12
CA THR A 7 -10.39 7.30 -8.72
C THR A 7 -9.20 6.72 -7.98
N PHE A 8 -8.41 7.58 -7.34
CA PHE A 8 -7.21 7.20 -6.62
C PHE A 8 -7.39 7.42 -5.11
N VAL A 9 -7.38 6.32 -4.35
CA VAL A 9 -7.70 6.28 -2.92
C VAL A 9 -6.43 6.03 -2.13
N TYR A 10 -6.14 6.85 -1.11
CA TYR A 10 -4.96 6.70 -0.27
C TYR A 10 -5.16 7.34 1.10
N SER A 11 -4.41 6.91 2.11
CA SER A 11 -4.43 7.51 3.45
C SER A 11 -3.30 8.51 3.65
N VAL A 12 -2.06 8.12 3.38
CA VAL A 12 -0.88 8.96 3.57
C VAL A 12 -0.23 9.27 2.22
N LEU A 13 0.05 10.54 1.99
CA LEU A 13 0.71 11.00 0.77
C LEU A 13 2.23 10.80 0.89
N THR A 14 2.67 9.56 0.79
CA THR A 14 4.08 9.18 0.80
C THR A 14 4.76 9.47 -0.55
N SER A 15 6.10 9.37 -0.62
CA SER A 15 6.85 9.63 -1.85
C SER A 15 6.42 8.73 -3.02
N PHE A 16 6.16 7.45 -2.76
CA PHE A 16 5.70 6.51 -3.80
C PHE A 16 4.24 6.79 -4.24
N VAL A 17 3.34 7.18 -3.31
CA VAL A 17 1.97 7.60 -3.67
C VAL A 17 1.99 8.86 -4.55
N LYS A 18 2.84 9.85 -4.21
CA LYS A 18 3.05 11.05 -5.03
C LYS A 18 3.54 10.67 -6.41
N LYS A 19 4.53 9.76 -6.50
CA LYS A 19 5.12 9.33 -7.76
C LYS A 19 4.11 8.63 -8.67
N ASP A 20 3.26 7.78 -8.11
CA ASP A 20 2.21 7.12 -8.90
C ASP A 20 1.18 8.14 -9.43
N ILE A 21 0.81 9.15 -8.63
CA ILE A 21 -0.04 10.24 -9.07
C ILE A 21 0.62 11.02 -10.23
N GLU A 22 1.90 11.33 -10.13
CA GLU A 22 2.67 12.01 -11.20
C GLU A 22 2.71 11.17 -12.47
N ILE A 23 3.00 9.86 -12.36
CA ILE A 23 3.05 8.94 -13.50
C ILE A 23 1.69 8.89 -14.20
N LEU A 24 0.61 8.72 -13.45
CA LEU A 24 -0.74 8.66 -14.02
C LEU A 24 -1.13 9.97 -14.71
N ASN A 25 -0.79 11.12 -14.12
CA ASN A 25 -1.03 12.42 -14.74
C ASN A 25 -0.22 12.60 -16.04
N ASN A 26 1.05 12.16 -16.06
CA ASN A 26 1.89 12.18 -17.26
C ASN A 26 1.38 11.26 -18.38
N MET A 27 0.63 10.23 -18.02
CA MET A 27 -0.08 9.35 -18.96
C MET A 27 -1.44 9.90 -19.41
N ASN A 28 -1.76 11.16 -19.11
CA ASN A 28 -3.04 11.79 -19.38
C ASN A 28 -4.26 11.10 -18.75
N VAL A 29 -4.07 10.47 -17.58
CA VAL A 29 -5.15 9.91 -16.77
C VAL A 29 -5.74 11.02 -15.90
N SER A 30 -7.04 11.28 -16.05
CA SER A 30 -7.74 12.23 -15.16
C SER A 30 -8.00 11.59 -13.81
N LEU A 31 -7.37 12.10 -12.73
CA LEU A 31 -7.45 11.54 -11.39
C LEU A 31 -8.45 12.27 -10.49
N TYR A 32 -9.43 11.52 -9.97
CA TYR A 32 -10.22 11.91 -8.81
C TYR A 32 -9.57 11.36 -7.55
N GLN A 33 -9.12 12.23 -6.64
CA GLN A 33 -8.39 11.81 -5.45
C GLN A 33 -9.29 11.76 -4.21
N ILE A 34 -9.27 10.61 -3.52
CA ILE A 34 -9.91 10.42 -2.23
C ILE A 34 -8.82 10.16 -1.18
N ARG A 35 -8.52 11.18 -0.40
CA ARG A 35 -7.60 11.05 0.71
C ARG A 35 -8.35 10.72 2.00
N SER A 36 -8.00 9.58 2.60
CA SER A 36 -8.49 9.15 3.91
C SER A 36 -7.53 9.63 5.00
N TYR A 37 -7.95 10.59 5.79
CA TYR A 37 -7.10 11.10 6.86
C TYR A 37 -7.06 10.12 8.04
N PRO A 38 -5.91 10.01 8.73
CA PRO A 38 -5.83 9.30 10.01
C PRO A 38 -6.85 9.90 11.01
N TYR A 39 -7.54 9.03 11.71
CA TYR A 39 -8.47 9.46 12.76
C TYR A 39 -7.77 9.55 14.11
N LYS A 40 -8.12 10.56 14.88
CA LYS A 40 -7.61 10.75 16.25
C LYS A 40 -8.56 10.17 17.30
N ASP A 41 -9.87 10.27 17.04
CA ASP A 41 -10.94 9.85 17.91
C ASP A 41 -12.12 9.27 17.11
N PHE A 42 -13.15 8.79 17.83
CA PHE A 42 -14.31 8.15 17.24
C PHE A 42 -15.12 9.09 16.32
N PHE A 43 -15.30 10.34 16.71
CA PHE A 43 -16.03 11.31 15.90
C PHE A 43 -15.32 11.60 14.58
N ASN A 44 -14.01 11.84 14.63
CA ASN A 44 -13.18 12.02 13.44
C ASN A 44 -13.21 10.78 12.52
N PHE A 45 -13.30 9.58 13.10
CA PHE A 45 -13.44 8.36 12.28
C PHE A 45 -14.71 8.39 11.44
N PHE A 46 -15.87 8.66 12.04
CA PHE A 46 -17.15 8.69 11.32
C PHE A 46 -17.22 9.83 10.32
N THR A 47 -16.76 11.02 10.70
CA THR A 47 -16.72 12.18 9.79
C THR A 47 -15.87 11.89 8.55
N ASN A 48 -14.69 11.29 8.74
CA ASN A 48 -13.84 10.90 7.61
C ASN A 48 -14.51 9.84 6.72
N ARG A 49 -15.17 8.83 7.32
CA ARG A 49 -15.91 7.81 6.54
C ARG A 49 -17.07 8.42 5.77
N PHE A 50 -17.77 9.39 6.34
CA PHE A 50 -18.85 10.09 5.66
C PHE A 50 -18.34 10.92 4.47
N ILE A 51 -17.25 11.67 4.66
CA ILE A 51 -16.62 12.43 3.57
C ILE A 51 -16.13 11.49 2.45
N GLU A 52 -15.53 10.36 2.80
CA GLU A 52 -15.12 9.35 1.83
C GLU A 52 -16.30 8.77 1.06
N LEU A 53 -17.41 8.50 1.74
CA LEU A 53 -18.65 8.02 1.11
C LEU A 53 -19.14 9.05 0.08
N LEU A 54 -19.27 10.31 0.45
CA LEU A 54 -19.72 11.38 -0.46
C LEU A 54 -18.81 11.50 -1.68
N LYS A 55 -17.48 11.58 -1.48
CA LYS A 55 -16.51 11.63 -2.58
C LYS A 55 -16.57 10.39 -3.45
N SER A 56 -16.74 9.22 -2.85
CA SER A 56 -16.82 7.96 -3.59
C SER A 56 -18.08 7.89 -4.46
N ILE A 57 -19.22 8.37 -3.96
CA ILE A 57 -20.46 8.48 -4.73
C ILE A 57 -20.30 9.45 -5.92
N LEU A 58 -19.56 10.54 -5.74
CA LEU A 58 -19.34 11.54 -6.78
C LEU A 58 -18.34 11.09 -7.86
N PHE A 59 -17.27 10.40 -7.48
CA PHE A 59 -16.11 10.14 -8.34
C PHE A 59 -16.14 8.76 -8.98
N ILE A 60 -16.52 7.72 -8.24
CA ILE A 60 -16.46 6.33 -8.73
C ILE A 60 -17.34 6.09 -9.96
N PRO A 61 -18.59 6.58 -10.03
CA PRO A 61 -19.40 6.42 -11.24
C PRO A 61 -18.75 6.97 -12.50
N LYS A 62 -18.00 8.08 -12.37
CA LYS A 62 -17.32 8.78 -13.46
C LYS A 62 -15.99 8.15 -13.88
N SER A 63 -15.48 7.19 -13.10
CA SER A 63 -14.20 6.54 -13.32
C SER A 63 -14.36 5.21 -14.04
N GLN A 64 -13.35 4.79 -14.80
CA GLN A 64 -13.24 3.44 -15.36
C GLN A 64 -12.57 2.46 -14.37
N ILE A 65 -11.71 2.97 -13.51
CA ILE A 65 -10.95 2.17 -12.55
C ILE A 65 -10.80 2.92 -11.21
N VAL A 66 -10.79 2.17 -10.13
CA VAL A 66 -10.50 2.65 -8.78
C VAL A 66 -9.22 2.00 -8.31
N ILE A 67 -8.23 2.79 -7.92
CA ILE A 67 -6.92 2.35 -7.44
C ILE A 67 -6.81 2.73 -5.97
N CYS A 68 -6.54 1.77 -5.10
CA CYS A 68 -6.42 1.98 -3.67
C CYS A 68 -5.02 1.62 -3.17
N TRP A 69 -4.29 2.59 -2.63
CA TRP A 69 -3.01 2.37 -1.97
C TRP A 69 -3.21 1.93 -0.52
N PHE A 70 -2.69 0.76 -0.22
CA PHE A 70 -2.83 -0.03 1.00
C PHE A 70 -4.24 -0.58 1.24
N CYS A 71 -4.28 -1.82 1.68
CA CYS A 71 -5.51 -2.52 2.05
C CYS A 71 -5.85 -2.24 3.52
N ASP A 72 -6.73 -1.26 3.74
CA ASP A 72 -7.17 -0.85 5.08
C ASP A 72 -8.62 -0.34 5.04
N TYR A 73 -9.13 0.18 6.17
CA TYR A 73 -10.50 0.73 6.31
C TYR A 73 -10.93 1.65 5.17
N HIS A 74 -10.02 2.49 4.66
CA HIS A 74 -10.30 3.45 3.58
C HIS A 74 -10.61 2.79 2.23
N GLY A 75 -10.25 1.52 2.05
CA GLY A 75 -10.58 0.77 0.85
C GLY A 75 -12.01 0.19 0.84
N LEU A 76 -12.68 0.11 2.01
CA LEU A 76 -13.96 -0.58 2.13
C LEU A 76 -15.08 0.11 1.33
N ILE A 77 -15.32 1.39 1.60
CA ILE A 77 -16.38 2.16 0.92
C ILE A 77 -16.13 2.26 -0.60
N PRO A 78 -14.91 2.62 -1.06
CA PRO A 78 -14.61 2.63 -2.48
C PRO A 78 -14.80 1.27 -3.16
N LEU A 79 -14.43 0.17 -2.51
CA LEU A 79 -14.66 -1.16 -3.08
C LEU A 79 -16.15 -1.49 -3.19
N LEU A 80 -16.95 -1.24 -2.15
CA LEU A 80 -18.40 -1.47 -2.18
C LEU A 80 -19.05 -0.71 -3.35
N LEU A 81 -18.75 0.59 -3.49
CA LEU A 81 -19.28 1.41 -4.56
C LEU A 81 -18.74 0.98 -5.94
N SER A 82 -17.48 0.56 -6.02
CA SER A 82 -16.92 0.03 -7.27
C SER A 82 -17.70 -1.20 -7.75
N ARG A 83 -18.12 -2.08 -6.83
CA ARG A 83 -18.95 -3.23 -7.15
C ARG A 83 -20.36 -2.81 -7.62
N ILE A 84 -21.01 -1.87 -6.91
CA ILE A 84 -22.34 -1.35 -7.28
C ILE A 84 -22.29 -0.75 -8.68
N PHE A 85 -21.28 0.07 -8.98
CA PHE A 85 -21.13 0.74 -10.27
C PHE A 85 -20.35 -0.08 -11.31
N LYS A 86 -20.08 -1.37 -11.04
CA LYS A 86 -19.36 -2.31 -11.92
C LYS A 86 -18.01 -1.76 -12.41
N LYS A 87 -17.26 -1.10 -11.53
CA LYS A 87 -15.93 -0.55 -11.82
C LYS A 87 -14.85 -1.52 -11.38
N LYS A 88 -13.72 -1.55 -12.11
CA LYS A 88 -12.53 -2.29 -11.67
C LYS A 88 -11.98 -1.64 -10.39
N PHE A 89 -11.64 -2.48 -9.40
CA PHE A 89 -11.02 -2.04 -8.15
C PHE A 89 -9.69 -2.76 -7.98
N VAL A 90 -8.61 -1.99 -7.91
CA VAL A 90 -7.25 -2.48 -7.77
C VAL A 90 -6.69 -2.04 -6.41
N VAL A 91 -6.08 -2.98 -5.68
CA VAL A 91 -5.37 -2.69 -4.43
C VAL A 91 -3.88 -2.75 -4.67
N ILE A 92 -3.16 -1.67 -4.35
CA ILE A 92 -1.70 -1.66 -4.34
C ILE A 92 -1.20 -1.98 -2.93
N VAL A 93 -0.36 -3.00 -2.83
CA VAL A 93 0.16 -3.55 -1.56
C VAL A 93 1.59 -3.13 -1.37
N GLY A 94 1.83 -2.31 -0.35
CA GLY A 94 3.13 -1.69 -0.10
C GLY A 94 3.92 -2.26 1.08
N GLY A 95 3.38 -3.20 1.82
CA GLY A 95 4.08 -3.87 2.92
C GLY A 95 3.28 -3.96 4.22
N TYR A 96 2.93 -2.84 4.87
CA TYR A 96 2.15 -2.84 6.12
C TYR A 96 0.89 -3.72 6.06
N ASP A 97 0.24 -3.72 4.94
CA ASP A 97 -1.00 -4.41 4.61
C ASP A 97 -0.83 -5.89 4.22
N ALA A 98 0.41 -6.38 4.14
CA ALA A 98 0.72 -7.79 3.84
C ALA A 98 1.67 -8.43 4.86
N VAL A 99 1.80 -7.86 6.07
CA VAL A 99 2.73 -8.37 7.08
C VAL A 99 2.09 -8.51 8.46
N SER A 100 2.70 -9.38 9.27
CA SER A 100 2.49 -9.54 10.70
C SER A 100 3.83 -9.54 11.40
N TYR A 101 4.20 -8.45 12.05
CA TYR A 101 5.39 -8.35 12.87
C TYR A 101 4.97 -8.21 14.34
N LYS A 102 4.89 -9.35 15.03
CA LYS A 102 4.31 -9.46 16.38
C LYS A 102 5.05 -8.62 17.42
N GLU A 103 6.39 -8.72 17.45
CA GLU A 103 7.24 -8.00 18.42
C GLU A 103 7.09 -6.48 18.33
N LEU A 104 6.98 -5.94 17.12
CA LEU A 104 6.80 -4.51 16.91
C LEU A 104 5.33 -4.09 16.81
N LYS A 105 4.38 -5.02 17.03
CA LYS A 105 2.94 -4.77 16.88
C LYS A 105 2.61 -4.06 15.55
N TYR A 106 3.25 -4.49 14.43
CA TYR A 106 3.18 -3.87 13.13
C TYR A 106 2.55 -4.80 12.08
N GLY A 107 1.72 -4.21 11.19
CA GLY A 107 1.05 -4.92 10.10
C GLY A 107 -0.43 -5.16 10.37
N VAL A 108 -1.21 -5.24 9.29
CA VAL A 108 -2.66 -5.48 9.33
C VAL A 108 -2.98 -6.86 9.90
N PHE A 109 -2.13 -7.85 9.61
CA PHE A 109 -2.35 -9.23 10.03
C PHE A 109 -1.85 -9.56 11.43
N GLN A 110 -1.27 -8.59 12.14
CA GLN A 110 -0.71 -8.79 13.48
C GLN A 110 -1.78 -9.16 14.54
N LYS A 111 -3.00 -8.61 14.43
CA LYS A 111 -4.11 -8.89 15.35
C LYS A 111 -5.31 -9.46 14.61
N ARG A 112 -6.07 -10.37 15.27
CA ARG A 112 -7.35 -10.87 14.79
C ARG A 112 -8.47 -9.89 15.19
N ASN A 113 -8.57 -8.76 14.49
CA ASN A 113 -9.54 -7.70 14.76
C ASN A 113 -10.39 -7.35 13.52
N LEU A 114 -11.30 -6.39 13.66
CA LEU A 114 -12.15 -5.91 12.57
C LEU A 114 -11.33 -5.41 11.38
N ARG A 115 -10.22 -4.72 11.62
CA ARG A 115 -9.32 -4.20 10.58
C ARG A 115 -8.81 -5.32 9.67
N ARG A 116 -8.33 -6.42 10.27
CA ARG A 116 -7.90 -7.60 9.53
C ARG A 116 -9.05 -8.22 8.73
N ARG A 117 -10.26 -8.34 9.33
CA ARG A 117 -11.43 -8.88 8.62
C ARG A 117 -11.79 -8.06 7.40
N ILE A 118 -11.78 -6.72 7.52
CA ILE A 118 -12.02 -5.79 6.41
C ILE A 118 -10.95 -5.95 5.34
N ALA A 119 -9.67 -5.98 5.70
CA ALA A 119 -8.58 -6.19 4.75
C ALA A 119 -8.72 -7.54 4.00
N CYS A 120 -9.01 -8.63 4.71
CA CYS A 120 -9.27 -9.93 4.09
C CYS A 120 -10.47 -9.86 3.12
N TRP A 121 -11.52 -9.15 3.50
CA TRP A 121 -12.70 -8.99 2.65
C TRP A 121 -12.35 -8.18 1.39
N ILE A 122 -11.62 -7.09 1.52
CA ILE A 122 -11.17 -6.26 0.39
C ILE A 122 -10.32 -7.09 -0.57
N TYR A 123 -9.34 -7.84 -0.08
CA TYR A 123 -8.48 -8.69 -0.92
C TYR A 123 -9.27 -9.74 -1.69
N ASN A 124 -10.26 -10.37 -1.07
CA ASN A 124 -11.08 -11.40 -1.73
C ASN A 124 -12.08 -10.84 -2.74
N HIS A 125 -12.35 -9.53 -2.72
CA HIS A 125 -13.37 -8.90 -3.58
C HIS A 125 -12.80 -7.83 -4.52
N ALA A 126 -11.53 -7.51 -4.44
CA ALA A 126 -10.84 -6.67 -5.41
C ALA A 126 -10.83 -7.35 -6.78
N THR A 127 -10.77 -6.57 -7.86
CA THR A 127 -10.59 -7.11 -9.22
C THR A 127 -9.19 -7.65 -9.40
N GLU A 128 -8.20 -6.90 -8.90
CA GLU A 128 -6.79 -7.28 -8.94
C GLU A 128 -6.07 -6.76 -7.68
N ILE A 129 -4.98 -7.43 -7.33
CA ILE A 129 -4.06 -7.01 -6.27
C ILE A 129 -2.69 -6.82 -6.90
N TRP A 130 -2.12 -5.63 -6.76
CA TRP A 130 -0.79 -5.31 -7.24
C TRP A 130 0.18 -5.25 -6.06
N VAL A 131 1.11 -6.18 -5.98
CA VAL A 131 2.16 -6.18 -4.96
C VAL A 131 3.41 -5.52 -5.50
N VAL A 132 4.01 -4.61 -4.75
CA VAL A 132 5.22 -3.90 -5.19
C VAL A 132 6.47 -4.77 -5.19
N HIS A 133 6.40 -5.97 -4.59
CA HIS A 133 7.48 -6.95 -4.60
C HIS A 133 6.94 -8.36 -4.34
N LYS A 134 7.55 -9.38 -4.95
CA LYS A 134 7.14 -10.80 -4.84
C LYS A 134 7.03 -11.33 -3.41
N SER A 135 7.83 -10.82 -2.47
CA SER A 135 7.74 -11.21 -1.06
C SER A 135 6.42 -10.82 -0.41
N LEU A 136 5.73 -9.81 -0.92
CA LEU A 136 4.39 -9.42 -0.44
C LEU A 136 3.28 -10.34 -0.97
N LYS A 137 3.59 -11.15 -1.99
CA LYS A 137 2.69 -12.19 -2.50
C LYS A 137 2.89 -13.51 -1.76
N TYR A 138 4.13 -14.00 -1.71
CA TYR A 138 4.45 -15.36 -1.26
C TYR A 138 5.10 -15.43 0.13
N GLY A 139 5.59 -14.30 0.64
CA GLY A 139 6.45 -14.23 1.83
C GLY A 139 7.93 -14.36 1.50
N CYS A 140 8.76 -14.20 2.53
CA CYS A 140 10.20 -14.45 2.45
C CYS A 140 10.47 -15.87 2.94
N ASN A 141 11.06 -16.70 2.07
CA ASN A 141 11.45 -18.09 2.39
C ASN A 141 12.70 -18.21 3.29
N ASN A 142 13.08 -17.15 3.99
CA ASN A 142 14.22 -17.23 4.89
C ASN A 142 13.85 -18.07 6.11
N SER A 143 14.22 -19.33 6.05
CA SER A 143 14.00 -20.37 7.07
C SER A 143 14.59 -20.04 8.47
N LYS A 144 15.41 -19.01 8.58
CA LYS A 144 15.93 -18.45 9.85
C LYS A 144 15.30 -17.08 10.11
N ASN A 145 14.01 -17.07 10.37
CA ASN A 145 13.29 -15.84 10.67
C ASN A 145 13.55 -15.43 12.13
N MET A 146 14.73 -14.87 12.39
CA MET A 146 15.14 -14.37 13.72
C MET A 146 14.13 -13.36 14.30
N LEU A 147 13.22 -12.81 13.48
CA LEU A 147 12.35 -11.69 13.86
C LEU A 147 10.86 -12.04 13.89
N ASN A 148 10.47 -13.33 13.81
CA ASN A 148 9.04 -13.75 13.80
C ASN A 148 8.14 -12.89 12.89
N ILE A 149 8.63 -12.58 11.68
CA ILE A 149 7.89 -11.78 10.69
C ILE A 149 7.22 -12.72 9.70
N ASP A 150 5.90 -12.75 9.72
CA ASP A 150 5.12 -13.34 8.64
C ASP A 150 4.82 -12.27 7.60
N SER A 151 5.11 -12.54 6.34
CA SER A 151 4.81 -11.63 5.21
C SER A 151 4.23 -12.42 4.04
N GLY A 152 3.45 -11.72 3.22
CA GLY A 152 2.86 -12.29 2.02
C GLY A 152 1.36 -12.60 2.15
N ILE A 153 0.60 -12.07 1.19
CA ILE A 153 -0.87 -12.21 1.17
C ILE A 153 -1.28 -13.67 1.19
N LYS A 154 -0.61 -14.53 0.42
CA LYS A 154 -0.95 -15.97 0.33
C LYS A 154 -0.69 -16.75 1.62
N ILE A 155 0.16 -16.25 2.53
CA ILE A 155 0.35 -16.86 3.85
C ILE A 155 -0.88 -16.62 4.74
N PHE A 156 -1.46 -15.42 4.65
CA PHE A 156 -2.61 -15.04 5.47
C PHE A 156 -3.96 -15.45 4.85
N LEU A 157 -4.03 -15.53 3.52
CA LEU A 157 -5.21 -15.84 2.72
C LEU A 157 -4.89 -17.00 1.76
N LYS A 158 -4.88 -18.22 2.30
CA LYS A 158 -4.50 -19.43 1.57
C LYS A 158 -5.37 -19.70 0.32
N ASN A 159 -6.66 -19.36 0.39
CA ASN A 159 -7.65 -19.63 -0.66
C ASN A 159 -8.08 -18.36 -1.41
N ILE A 160 -7.18 -17.39 -1.57
CA ILE A 160 -7.48 -16.18 -2.31
C ILE A 160 -7.56 -16.47 -3.83
N ASN A 161 -8.71 -16.14 -4.44
CA ASN A 161 -8.95 -16.31 -5.86
C ASN A 161 -8.64 -15.04 -6.68
N THR A 162 -8.52 -13.89 -6.02
CA THR A 162 -8.18 -12.63 -6.69
C THR A 162 -6.80 -12.71 -7.32
N GLU A 163 -6.68 -12.29 -8.56
CA GLU A 163 -5.39 -12.25 -9.26
C GLU A 163 -4.40 -11.32 -8.55
N ILE A 164 -3.19 -11.83 -8.28
CA ILE A 164 -2.11 -11.06 -7.65
C ILE A 164 -0.99 -10.89 -8.64
N LYS A 165 -0.77 -9.64 -9.07
CA LYS A 165 0.30 -9.22 -9.99
C LYS A 165 1.44 -8.56 -9.24
N GLU A 166 2.67 -8.76 -9.71
CA GLU A 166 3.82 -8.00 -9.24
C GLU A 166 3.96 -6.75 -10.11
N VAL A 167 3.82 -5.59 -9.49
CA VAL A 167 3.94 -4.27 -10.14
C VAL A 167 4.89 -3.42 -9.29
N ALA A 168 6.14 -3.35 -9.69
CA ALA A 168 7.15 -2.57 -8.98
C ALA A 168 6.81 -1.07 -8.99
N THR A 169 7.16 -0.37 -7.92
CA THR A 169 7.06 1.09 -7.87
C THR A 169 8.06 1.73 -8.84
N GLY A 170 7.60 2.70 -9.59
CA GLY A 170 8.46 3.44 -10.52
C GLY A 170 9.47 4.35 -9.81
N TYR A 171 10.54 4.71 -10.52
CA TYR A 171 11.50 5.72 -10.08
C TYR A 171 11.85 6.66 -11.24
N ASP A 172 12.41 7.81 -10.91
CA ASP A 172 12.78 8.83 -11.88
C ASP A 172 14.23 8.66 -12.34
N PHE A 173 14.42 8.19 -13.58
CA PHE A 173 15.79 8.04 -14.14
C PHE A 173 16.49 9.37 -14.36
N SER A 174 15.74 10.47 -14.53
CA SER A 174 16.34 11.78 -14.74
C SER A 174 17.04 12.28 -13.48
N PHE A 175 16.47 11.93 -12.31
CA PHE A 175 16.99 12.25 -11.00
C PHE A 175 18.03 11.23 -10.50
N TRP A 176 17.71 9.92 -10.62
CA TRP A 176 18.58 8.84 -10.15
C TRP A 176 19.53 8.37 -11.25
N LYS A 177 20.64 9.08 -11.43
CA LYS A 177 21.68 8.74 -12.42
C LYS A 177 22.90 8.19 -11.72
N PRO A 178 23.59 7.20 -12.31
CA PRO A 178 24.90 6.78 -11.83
C PRO A 178 25.87 7.97 -11.88
N THR A 179 26.56 8.24 -10.79
CA THR A 179 27.64 9.22 -10.78
C THR A 179 28.94 8.57 -11.22
N LYS A 180 29.81 9.32 -11.93
CA LYS A 180 31.17 8.88 -12.32
C LYS A 180 32.13 8.83 -11.13
N ASN A 181 31.71 9.24 -9.94
CA ASN A 181 32.56 9.28 -8.76
C ASN A 181 32.94 7.85 -8.33
N ARG A 182 34.20 7.67 -7.98
CA ARG A 182 34.71 6.41 -7.44
C ARG A 182 33.90 6.03 -6.19
N ARG A 183 33.31 4.83 -6.20
CA ARG A 183 32.68 4.27 -5.02
C ARG A 183 33.76 3.96 -3.97
N ASN A 184 33.56 4.44 -2.75
CA ASN A 184 34.38 3.99 -1.64
C ASN A 184 33.98 2.54 -1.31
N LYS A 185 34.91 1.59 -1.48
CA LYS A 185 34.66 0.16 -1.29
C LYS A 185 34.40 -0.21 0.17
N ASN A 186 34.83 0.64 1.09
CA ASN A 186 34.72 0.40 2.55
C ASN A 186 33.55 1.14 3.19
N THR A 187 32.64 1.68 2.38
CA THR A 187 31.47 2.41 2.89
C THR A 187 30.19 1.69 2.54
N ILE A 188 29.40 1.36 3.56
CA ILE A 188 28.03 0.86 3.41
C ILE A 188 27.08 2.02 3.75
N LEU A 189 26.15 2.32 2.84
CA LEU A 189 25.17 3.38 3.03
C LEU A 189 23.78 2.79 3.20
N THR A 190 23.07 3.23 4.22
CA THR A 190 21.62 3.00 4.34
C THR A 190 20.89 4.34 4.44
N VAL A 191 19.70 4.41 3.83
CA VAL A 191 18.83 5.59 3.88
C VAL A 191 17.49 5.17 4.46
N ALA A 192 17.13 5.74 5.60
CA ALA A 192 15.88 5.43 6.25
C ALA A 192 15.31 6.69 6.93
N ASN A 193 14.00 6.89 6.83
CA ASN A 193 13.30 7.85 7.68
C ASN A 193 13.02 7.19 9.02
N ILE A 194 13.56 7.76 10.10
CA ILE A 194 13.46 7.24 11.47
C ILE A 194 12.81 8.31 12.33
N ASP A 195 11.58 8.07 12.71
CA ASP A 195 10.77 8.93 13.56
C ASP A 195 10.71 8.47 15.03
N ASN A 196 11.03 7.18 15.26
CA ASN A 196 10.99 6.59 16.59
C ASN A 196 11.78 5.26 16.66
N PHE A 197 12.03 4.76 17.87
CA PHE A 197 12.79 3.52 18.11
C PHE A 197 12.14 2.28 17.47
N ARG A 198 10.83 2.24 17.34
CA ARG A 198 10.12 1.16 16.65
C ARG A 198 10.44 1.13 15.16
N THR A 199 10.47 2.31 14.51
CA THR A 199 10.88 2.44 13.11
C THR A 199 12.34 2.08 12.92
N PHE A 200 13.22 2.47 13.85
CA PHE A 200 14.63 2.08 13.88
C PHE A 200 14.80 0.56 13.86
N LYS A 201 14.14 -0.16 14.79
CA LYS A 201 14.16 -1.65 14.83
C LYS A 201 13.55 -2.27 13.56
N ARG A 202 12.41 -1.75 13.09
CA ARG A 202 11.73 -2.28 11.90
C ARG A 202 12.57 -2.17 10.63
N LYS A 203 13.41 -1.15 10.53
CA LYS A 203 14.30 -0.92 9.39
C LYS A 203 15.60 -1.73 9.46
N GLY A 204 15.80 -2.56 10.50
CA GLY A 204 16.99 -3.38 10.67
C GLY A 204 18.24 -2.58 11.01
N LEU A 205 18.10 -1.35 11.49
CA LEU A 205 19.25 -0.49 11.78
C LEU A 205 20.11 -0.97 12.95
N PRO A 206 19.57 -1.63 14.01
CA PRO A 206 20.44 -2.26 15.02
C PRO A 206 21.43 -3.22 14.38
N GLN A 207 20.97 -4.12 13.51
CA GLN A 207 21.83 -5.10 12.84
C GLN A 207 22.81 -4.43 11.88
N PHE A 208 22.43 -3.29 11.28
CA PHE A 208 23.31 -2.52 10.39
C PHE A 208 24.45 -1.83 11.15
N ILE A 209 24.25 -1.46 12.42
CA ILE A 209 25.28 -0.80 13.25
C ILE A 209 26.28 -1.83 13.81
N GLU A 210 25.86 -3.10 13.95
CA GLU A 210 26.68 -4.19 14.44
C GLU A 210 27.60 -4.79 13.36
N LEU A 211 27.52 -4.34 12.11
CA LEU A 211 28.38 -4.74 10.98
C LEU A 211 29.70 -3.99 10.95
#